data_a03b8fc8dd8e9540c3709143ce5c1ff3
#
_entry.id   a03b8fc8dd8e9540c3709143ce5c1ff3
#
_cell.length_a   1.000
_cell.length_b   1.000
_cell.length_c   1.000
_cell.angle_alpha   90.00
_cell.angle_beta   90.00
_cell.angle_gamma   90.00
#
_symmetry.space_group_name_H-M   'P 1'
#
loop_
_entity.id
_entity.type
_entity.pdbx_description
1 polymer ?
#
loop_
_entity_poly.entity_id
_entity_poly.type
_entity_poly.pdbx_seq_one_letter_code
_entity_poly.pdbx_strand_id
1 'polypeptide(L)'
;EIRSWLAIKLDIDPKEIKKAKLLAQKEYYLIVKKLACNERAFLTSHCSSYPIKQFESAVSELSLGKQALVDPLWLSDEEYVAKWKSKKYEKNPFKEDDITEYYTCQGERVRSKSEIMIANTLKQFGVPYYYEFPLNVPDLGLIHPDFRVLNLRLRQEFFWEHEGRMGKEDYYEKAVHRITAMEKIGYYPGQNL
;
A
#
# COMPACT_ATOMS: atom_id res chain seq x y z
N GLU A 1 -1.32 -8.03 -37.03
CA GLU A 1 -1.20 -8.26 -38.49
C GLU A 1 -2.54 -8.58 -39.14
N ILE A 2 -3.36 -9.53 -38.68
CA ILE A 2 -4.67 -9.89 -39.26
C ILE A 2 -5.65 -8.70 -39.24
N ARG A 3 -5.59 -7.81 -38.25
CA ARG A 3 -6.49 -6.66 -38.08
C ARG A 3 -6.21 -5.51 -39.06
N SER A 4 -4.94 -5.28 -39.41
CA SER A 4 -4.56 -4.30 -40.40
C SER A 4 -4.92 -4.77 -41.83
N TRP A 5 -4.87 -6.06 -42.08
CA TRP A 5 -5.17 -6.68 -43.36
C TRP A 5 -6.67 -6.57 -43.74
N LEU A 6 -7.57 -6.75 -42.73
CA LEU A 6 -9.01 -6.59 -42.89
C LEU A 6 -9.40 -5.13 -43.24
N ALA A 7 -8.74 -4.16 -42.60
CA ALA A 7 -9.01 -2.74 -42.90
C ALA A 7 -8.65 -2.34 -44.32
N ILE A 8 -7.50 -2.82 -44.83
CA ILE A 8 -7.03 -2.54 -46.20
C ILE A 8 -7.92 -3.20 -47.23
N LYS A 9 -8.51 -4.36 -46.94
CA LYS A 9 -9.31 -5.14 -47.90
C LYS A 9 -10.76 -4.65 -48.06
N LEU A 10 -11.28 -3.87 -47.10
CA LEU A 10 -12.66 -3.40 -47.06
C LEU A 10 -12.83 -1.91 -47.31
N ASP A 11 -11.75 -1.19 -47.60
CA ASP A 11 -11.73 0.27 -47.87
C ASP A 11 -12.53 1.12 -46.84
N ILE A 12 -12.44 0.74 -45.56
CA ILE A 12 -13.16 1.38 -44.47
C ILE A 12 -12.31 2.49 -43.87
N ASP A 13 -12.90 3.67 -43.68
CA ASP A 13 -12.23 4.83 -43.05
C ASP A 13 -11.63 4.42 -41.69
N PRO A 14 -10.34 4.70 -41.42
CA PRO A 14 -9.69 4.46 -40.16
C PRO A 14 -10.42 5.03 -38.93
N LYS A 15 -11.15 6.15 -39.11
CA LYS A 15 -12.00 6.74 -38.07
C LYS A 15 -13.19 5.86 -37.70
N GLU A 16 -13.82 5.23 -38.67
CA GLU A 16 -14.93 4.29 -38.47
C GLU A 16 -14.46 3.02 -37.78
N ILE A 17 -13.29 2.50 -38.13
CA ILE A 17 -12.69 1.36 -37.47
C ILE A 17 -12.39 1.69 -36.01
N LYS A 18 -11.87 2.90 -35.72
CA LYS A 18 -11.60 3.32 -34.33
C LYS A 18 -12.90 3.40 -33.52
N LYS A 19 -13.97 3.96 -34.09
CA LYS A 19 -15.29 4.06 -33.46
C LYS A 19 -15.89 2.68 -33.22
N ALA A 20 -15.83 1.78 -34.19
CA ALA A 20 -16.29 0.39 -34.05
C ALA A 20 -15.53 -0.35 -32.93
N LYS A 21 -14.21 -0.18 -32.83
CA LYS A 21 -13.41 -0.77 -31.75
C LYS A 21 -13.84 -0.26 -30.37
N LEU A 22 -14.09 1.04 -30.23
CA LEU A 22 -14.54 1.65 -28.97
C LEU A 22 -15.92 1.09 -28.55
N LEU A 23 -16.83 0.93 -29.51
CA LEU A 23 -18.17 0.38 -29.24
C LEU A 23 -18.08 -1.11 -28.82
N ALA A 24 -17.34 -1.89 -29.57
CA ALA A 24 -17.10 -3.30 -29.22
C ALA A 24 -16.41 -3.46 -27.86
N GLN A 25 -15.42 -2.62 -27.56
CA GLN A 25 -14.75 -2.63 -26.25
C GLN A 25 -15.69 -2.23 -25.11
N LYS A 26 -16.57 -1.26 -25.33
CA LYS A 26 -17.61 -0.88 -24.35
C LYS A 26 -18.57 -2.03 -24.09
N GLU A 27 -19.05 -2.71 -25.14
CA GLU A 27 -19.92 -3.86 -25.00
C GLU A 27 -19.24 -4.98 -24.22
N TYR A 28 -17.98 -5.31 -24.56
CA TYR A 28 -17.18 -6.27 -23.82
C TYR A 28 -17.07 -5.90 -22.33
N TYR A 29 -16.77 -4.63 -22.01
CA TYR A 29 -16.69 -4.19 -20.61
C TYR A 29 -18.01 -4.32 -19.85
N LEU A 30 -19.14 -4.11 -20.51
CA LEU A 30 -20.46 -4.30 -19.88
C LEU A 30 -20.71 -5.77 -19.56
N ILE A 31 -20.31 -6.68 -20.43
CA ILE A 31 -20.39 -8.13 -20.20
C ILE A 31 -19.51 -8.51 -19.01
N VAL A 32 -18.23 -8.11 -19.01
CA VAL A 32 -17.28 -8.39 -17.93
C VAL A 32 -17.77 -7.81 -16.60
N LYS A 33 -18.28 -6.57 -16.60
CA LYS A 33 -18.84 -5.96 -15.40
C LYS A 33 -20.01 -6.77 -14.82
N LYS A 34 -20.92 -7.25 -15.69
CA LYS A 34 -22.04 -8.09 -15.27
C LYS A 34 -21.56 -9.40 -14.64
N LEU A 35 -20.59 -10.08 -15.28
CA LEU A 35 -19.99 -11.30 -14.75
C LEU A 35 -19.32 -11.06 -13.39
N ALA A 36 -18.51 -10.01 -13.26
CA ALA A 36 -17.83 -9.67 -12.02
C ALA A 36 -18.83 -9.32 -10.89
N CYS A 37 -19.93 -8.64 -11.20
CA CYS A 37 -20.98 -8.37 -10.23
C CYS A 37 -21.69 -9.63 -9.76
N ASN A 38 -21.94 -10.59 -10.66
CA ASN A 38 -22.55 -11.89 -10.34
C ASN A 38 -21.62 -12.71 -9.45
N GLU A 39 -20.32 -12.81 -9.82
CA GLU A 39 -19.33 -13.50 -9.01
C GLU A 39 -19.20 -12.88 -7.63
N ARG A 40 -19.16 -11.54 -7.53
CA ARG A 40 -19.14 -10.85 -6.24
C ARG A 40 -20.35 -11.16 -5.39
N ALA A 41 -21.56 -11.17 -5.98
CA ALA A 41 -22.80 -11.49 -5.27
C ALA A 41 -22.79 -12.95 -4.79
N PHE A 42 -22.34 -13.88 -5.63
CA PHE A 42 -22.17 -15.29 -5.28
C PHE A 42 -21.19 -15.46 -4.12
N LEU A 43 -20.02 -14.87 -4.23
CA LEU A 43 -18.99 -14.90 -3.17
C LEU A 43 -19.53 -14.28 -1.87
N THR A 44 -20.22 -13.14 -1.91
CA THR A 44 -20.78 -12.51 -0.71
C THR A 44 -21.84 -13.36 -0.03
N SER A 45 -22.67 -14.08 -0.78
CA SER A 45 -23.74 -14.91 -0.23
C SER A 45 -23.24 -16.27 0.29
N HIS A 46 -22.12 -16.79 -0.24
CA HIS A 46 -21.61 -18.13 0.07
C HIS A 46 -20.32 -18.12 0.90
N CYS A 47 -19.60 -16.99 0.96
CA CYS A 47 -18.33 -16.89 1.68
C CYS A 47 -18.46 -16.37 3.12
N SER A 48 -19.19 -17.07 3.95
CA SER A 48 -18.96 -17.02 5.40
C SER A 48 -17.63 -17.68 5.82
N SER A 49 -17.01 -18.41 4.90
CA SER A 49 -15.70 -19.08 5.09
C SER A 49 -14.95 -19.19 3.77
N TYR A 50 -14.40 -18.07 3.29
CA TYR A 50 -13.46 -18.13 2.17
C TYR A 50 -12.22 -18.91 2.62
N PRO A 51 -11.77 -19.94 1.90
CA PRO A 51 -10.72 -20.86 2.37
C PRO A 51 -9.31 -20.25 2.21
N ILE A 52 -9.08 -19.05 2.73
CA ILE A 52 -7.74 -18.39 2.71
C ILE A 52 -6.69 -19.34 3.26
N LYS A 53 -7.00 -20.07 4.34
CA LYS A 53 -6.09 -21.05 4.95
C LYS A 53 -5.67 -22.18 3.98
N GLN A 54 -6.48 -22.52 2.99
CA GLN A 54 -6.11 -23.52 1.99
C GLN A 54 -5.06 -22.99 1.02
N PHE A 55 -5.09 -21.70 0.71
CA PHE A 55 -4.04 -21.08 -0.12
C PHE A 55 -2.73 -20.91 0.65
N GLU A 56 -2.81 -20.61 1.96
CA GLU A 56 -1.63 -20.56 2.84
C GLU A 56 -0.96 -21.93 2.97
N SER A 57 -1.75 -23.02 3.05
CA SER A 57 -1.23 -24.37 3.17
C SER A 57 -0.76 -24.99 1.84
N ALA A 58 -1.06 -24.40 0.69
CA ALA A 58 -0.74 -24.97 -0.62
C ALA A 58 0.76 -25.28 -0.81
N VAL A 59 1.63 -24.45 -0.21
CA VAL A 59 3.08 -24.70 -0.26
C VAL A 59 3.47 -25.93 0.56
N SER A 60 2.83 -26.15 1.70
CA SER A 60 3.12 -27.28 2.59
C SER A 60 2.72 -28.66 1.99
N GLU A 61 1.88 -28.67 0.96
CA GLU A 61 1.53 -29.88 0.20
C GLU A 61 2.66 -30.34 -0.73
N LEU A 62 3.64 -29.46 -1.00
CA LEU A 62 4.79 -29.79 -1.82
C LEU A 62 5.87 -30.50 -0.98
N SER A 63 6.70 -31.33 -1.64
CA SER A 63 7.88 -31.89 -1.00
C SER A 63 8.86 -30.78 -0.58
N LEU A 64 9.62 -30.97 0.50
CA LEU A 64 10.56 -30.00 1.06
C LEU A 64 11.49 -29.37 0.01
N GLY A 65 12.00 -30.19 -0.93
CA GLY A 65 12.85 -29.69 -2.01
C GLY A 65 12.12 -28.75 -2.97
N LYS A 66 10.82 -28.96 -3.21
CA LYS A 66 10.00 -28.09 -4.07
C LYS A 66 9.59 -26.81 -3.32
N GLN A 67 9.30 -26.92 -2.01
CA GLN A 67 8.97 -25.74 -1.19
C GLN A 67 10.09 -24.69 -1.24
N ALA A 68 11.35 -25.12 -1.24
CA ALA A 68 12.50 -24.23 -1.32
C ALA A 68 12.69 -23.53 -2.69
N LEU A 69 11.99 -23.99 -3.72
CA LEU A 69 12.11 -23.49 -5.10
C LEU A 69 10.89 -22.66 -5.54
N VAL A 70 9.84 -22.61 -4.71
CA VAL A 70 8.59 -21.92 -5.07
C VAL A 70 8.50 -20.59 -4.35
N ASP A 71 8.20 -19.52 -5.09
CA ASP A 71 7.75 -18.26 -4.51
C ASP A 71 6.23 -18.35 -4.29
N PRO A 72 5.75 -18.38 -3.03
CA PRO A 72 4.33 -18.48 -2.75
C PRO A 72 3.56 -17.28 -3.31
N LEU A 73 2.45 -17.54 -3.99
CA LEU A 73 1.53 -16.48 -4.42
C LEU A 73 0.81 -15.84 -3.22
N TRP A 74 0.68 -16.61 -2.14
CA TRP A 74 0.05 -16.16 -0.89
C TRP A 74 0.95 -16.51 0.28
N LEU A 75 1.32 -15.51 1.04
CA LEU A 75 2.07 -15.66 2.28
C LEU A 75 1.10 -15.66 3.47
N SER A 76 1.39 -16.41 4.53
CA SER A 76 0.70 -16.21 5.80
C SER A 76 0.89 -14.79 6.32
N ASP A 77 0.08 -14.37 7.26
CA ASP A 77 0.18 -13.02 7.82
C ASP A 77 1.53 -12.82 8.52
N GLU A 78 2.04 -13.85 9.22
CA GLU A 78 3.34 -13.84 9.88
C GLU A 78 4.49 -13.73 8.88
N GLU A 79 4.45 -14.52 7.80
CA GLU A 79 5.47 -14.48 6.74
C GLU A 79 5.45 -13.14 6.01
N TYR A 80 4.25 -12.60 5.76
CA TYR A 80 4.11 -11.30 5.12
C TYR A 80 4.68 -10.17 5.98
N VAL A 81 4.36 -10.17 7.28
CA VAL A 81 4.92 -9.21 8.25
C VAL A 81 6.43 -9.36 8.36
N ALA A 82 6.94 -10.59 8.46
CA ALA A 82 8.38 -10.85 8.53
C ALA A 82 9.11 -10.33 7.27
N LYS A 83 8.58 -10.60 6.09
CA LYS A 83 9.09 -10.08 4.82
C LYS A 83 9.01 -8.56 4.78
N TRP A 84 7.90 -7.98 5.18
CA TRP A 84 7.72 -6.52 5.22
C TRP A 84 8.71 -5.87 6.19
N LYS A 85 8.88 -6.43 7.41
CA LYS A 85 9.81 -5.96 8.45
C LYS A 85 11.29 -6.21 8.14
N SER A 86 11.62 -6.99 7.12
CA SER A 86 13.01 -7.25 6.72
C SER A 86 13.69 -6.09 5.98
N LYS A 87 12.92 -5.06 5.58
CA LYS A 87 13.45 -3.87 4.89
C LYS A 87 14.38 -3.10 5.82
N LYS A 88 15.64 -3.02 5.44
CA LYS A 88 16.62 -2.19 6.14
C LYS A 88 16.53 -0.76 5.61
N TYR A 89 16.71 0.20 6.48
CA TYR A 89 16.74 1.62 6.13
C TYR A 89 17.68 2.38 7.06
N GLU A 90 18.18 3.50 6.60
CA GLU A 90 18.95 4.42 7.43
C GLU A 90 17.99 5.25 8.28
N LYS A 91 18.22 5.22 9.59
CA LYS A 91 17.42 6.02 10.52
C LYS A 91 17.81 7.49 10.40
N ASN A 92 16.81 8.35 10.51
CA ASN A 92 17.04 9.78 10.60
C ASN A 92 17.83 10.11 11.89
N PRO A 93 19.03 10.72 11.80
CA PRO A 93 19.85 10.95 12.97
C PRO A 93 19.16 11.94 13.94
N PHE A 94 19.33 11.69 15.23
CA PHE A 94 18.95 12.66 16.25
C PHE A 94 19.97 13.79 16.27
N LYS A 95 19.50 15.01 16.50
CA LYS A 95 20.39 16.17 16.63
C LYS A 95 21.10 16.14 18.00
N GLU A 96 22.29 16.72 18.07
CA GLU A 96 23.04 16.83 19.33
C GLU A 96 22.28 17.65 20.40
N ASP A 97 21.43 18.58 19.97
CA ASP A 97 20.59 19.42 20.84
C ASP A 97 19.33 18.70 21.37
N ASP A 98 19.04 17.48 20.93
CA ASP A 98 17.93 16.66 21.43
C ASP A 98 18.25 16.09 22.83
N ILE A 99 18.28 16.98 23.84
CA ILE A 99 18.65 16.66 25.24
C ILE A 99 17.68 15.65 25.87
N THR A 100 16.38 15.70 25.48
CA THR A 100 15.38 14.82 26.05
C THR A 100 15.24 13.55 25.21
N GLU A 101 15.54 12.43 25.84
CA GLU A 101 15.39 11.13 25.19
C GLU A 101 14.04 10.51 25.52
N TYR A 102 13.31 10.10 24.48
CA TYR A 102 12.02 9.43 24.61
C TYR A 102 12.15 8.00 24.07
N TYR A 103 11.70 7.02 24.86
CA TYR A 103 11.77 5.61 24.51
C TYR A 103 10.40 4.95 24.56
N THR A 104 10.09 4.18 23.55
CA THR A 104 8.90 3.31 23.51
C THR A 104 9.07 2.12 24.47
N CYS A 105 8.00 1.37 24.71
CA CYS A 105 8.06 0.12 25.49
C CYS A 105 8.96 -0.97 24.87
N GLN A 106 9.36 -0.82 23.60
CA GLN A 106 10.29 -1.69 22.88
C GLN A 106 11.74 -1.18 22.90
N GLY A 107 12.02 -0.07 23.60
CA GLY A 107 13.33 0.56 23.63
C GLY A 107 13.70 1.32 22.34
N GLU A 108 12.73 1.60 21.45
CA GLU A 108 12.94 2.43 20.28
C GLU A 108 12.94 3.90 20.68
N ARG A 109 14.02 4.64 20.35
CA ARG A 109 14.09 6.09 20.59
C ARG A 109 13.22 6.83 19.58
N VAL A 110 12.40 7.75 20.08
CA VAL A 110 11.49 8.60 19.29
C VAL A 110 11.65 10.06 19.67
N ARG A 111 11.06 11.01 18.93
CA ARG A 111 11.30 12.44 19.12
C ARG A 111 10.33 13.12 20.06
N SER A 112 9.20 12.50 20.36
CA SER A 112 8.16 13.13 21.19
C SER A 112 7.41 12.15 22.09
N LYS A 113 6.74 12.68 23.12
CA LYS A 113 5.83 11.89 23.97
C LYS A 113 4.63 11.34 23.19
N SER A 114 4.13 12.09 22.22
CA SER A 114 3.01 11.64 21.38
C SER A 114 3.40 10.42 20.56
N GLU A 115 4.61 10.40 20.02
CA GLU A 115 5.13 9.25 19.26
C GLU A 115 5.33 8.00 20.14
N ILE A 116 5.72 8.15 21.43
CA ILE A 116 5.71 7.04 22.38
C ILE A 116 4.31 6.43 22.49
N MET A 117 3.29 7.29 22.64
CA MET A 117 1.91 6.83 22.81
C MET A 117 1.43 6.11 21.53
N ILE A 118 1.70 6.67 20.37
CA ILE A 118 1.33 6.06 19.07
C ILE A 118 2.03 4.71 18.90
N ALA A 119 3.36 4.68 19.04
CA ALA A 119 4.16 3.45 18.89
C ALA A 119 3.71 2.34 19.83
N ASN A 120 3.49 2.67 21.12
CA ASN A 120 3.03 1.73 22.12
C ASN A 120 1.60 1.22 21.81
N THR A 121 0.73 2.09 21.32
CA THR A 121 -0.63 1.72 20.88
C THR A 121 -0.59 0.79 19.68
N LEU A 122 0.18 1.12 18.64
CA LEU A 122 0.37 0.26 17.48
C LEU A 122 0.88 -1.14 17.91
N LYS A 123 1.86 -1.17 18.82
CA LYS A 123 2.37 -2.44 19.38
C LYS A 123 1.32 -3.20 20.16
N GLN A 124 0.54 -2.54 21.01
CA GLN A 124 -0.52 -3.15 21.81
C GLN A 124 -1.57 -3.84 20.92
N PHE A 125 -1.92 -3.22 19.79
CA PHE A 125 -2.87 -3.77 18.82
C PHE A 125 -2.24 -4.70 17.78
N GLY A 126 -0.95 -5.03 17.92
CA GLY A 126 -0.25 -5.91 16.98
C GLY A 126 -0.12 -5.35 15.57
N VAL A 127 -0.18 -4.02 15.41
CA VAL A 127 -0.08 -3.35 14.11
C VAL A 127 1.41 -3.16 13.76
N PRO A 128 1.90 -3.77 12.67
CA PRO A 128 3.30 -3.62 12.26
C PRO A 128 3.56 -2.19 11.79
N TYR A 129 4.66 -1.60 12.25
CA TYR A 129 5.08 -0.27 11.81
C TYR A 129 6.60 -0.16 11.67
N TYR A 130 7.04 0.84 10.92
CA TYR A 130 8.40 1.39 10.95
C TYR A 130 8.33 2.82 11.47
N TYR A 131 9.27 3.20 12.29
CA TYR A 131 9.44 4.58 12.77
C TYR A 131 10.40 5.32 11.86
N GLU A 132 10.01 6.51 11.38
CA GLU A 132 10.78 7.39 10.48
C GLU A 132 11.37 6.66 9.24
N PHE A 133 10.58 5.77 8.62
CA PHE A 133 11.01 5.12 7.39
C PHE A 133 11.11 6.13 6.25
N PRO A 134 12.27 6.23 5.56
CA PRO A 134 12.49 7.24 4.54
C PRO A 134 11.53 7.11 3.35
N LEU A 135 11.00 8.25 2.90
CA LEU A 135 10.18 8.38 1.71
C LEU A 135 10.76 9.47 0.81
N ASN A 136 11.02 9.14 -0.45
CA ASN A 136 11.47 10.12 -1.43
C ASN A 136 10.27 10.80 -2.09
N VAL A 137 10.13 12.10 -1.89
CA VAL A 137 9.06 12.92 -2.45
C VAL A 137 9.68 13.92 -3.43
N PRO A 138 9.28 13.95 -4.71
CA PRO A 138 9.97 14.74 -5.75
C PRO A 138 10.20 16.21 -5.40
N ASP A 139 9.21 16.86 -4.78
CA ASP A 139 9.28 18.29 -4.45
C ASP A 139 9.99 18.59 -3.11
N LEU A 140 10.21 17.58 -2.26
CA LEU A 140 10.77 17.72 -0.91
C LEU A 140 12.10 16.97 -0.72
N GLY A 141 12.45 16.08 -1.65
CA GLY A 141 13.55 15.14 -1.48
C GLY A 141 13.21 14.03 -0.49
N LEU A 142 14.20 13.60 0.28
CA LEU A 142 14.04 12.54 1.28
C LEU A 142 13.36 13.10 2.54
N ILE A 143 12.19 12.60 2.86
CA ILE A 143 11.48 12.91 4.10
C ILE A 143 11.34 11.67 4.97
N HIS A 144 11.07 11.87 6.25
CA HIS A 144 10.88 10.80 7.22
C HIS A 144 9.52 10.99 7.91
N PRO A 145 8.42 10.41 7.35
CA PRO A 145 7.14 10.40 8.05
C PRO A 145 7.26 9.72 9.41
N ASP A 146 6.50 10.15 10.41
CA ASP A 146 6.62 9.63 11.78
C ASP A 146 6.47 8.11 11.83
N PHE A 147 5.47 7.57 11.15
CA PHE A 147 5.29 6.12 11.07
C PHE A 147 4.89 5.68 9.65
N ARG A 148 5.45 4.55 9.23
CA ARG A 148 4.95 3.75 8.12
C ARG A 148 4.28 2.52 8.68
N VAL A 149 2.98 2.38 8.49
CA VAL A 149 2.12 1.40 9.16
C VAL A 149 1.60 0.40 8.15
N LEU A 150 1.52 -0.87 8.52
CA LEU A 150 0.95 -1.92 7.68
C LEU A 150 -0.46 -2.30 8.14
N ASN A 151 -1.46 -2.06 7.29
CA ASN A 151 -2.76 -2.70 7.44
C ASN A 151 -2.66 -4.13 6.91
N LEU A 152 -2.50 -5.08 7.81
CA LEU A 152 -2.28 -6.49 7.45
C LEU A 152 -3.49 -7.10 6.72
N ARG A 153 -4.71 -6.73 7.12
CA ARG A 153 -5.93 -7.24 6.48
C ARG A 153 -6.05 -6.86 5.00
N LEU A 154 -5.64 -5.64 4.66
CA LEU A 154 -5.67 -5.13 3.28
C LEU A 154 -4.34 -5.33 2.55
N ARG A 155 -3.29 -5.73 3.26
CA ARG A 155 -1.91 -5.79 2.77
C ARG A 155 -1.46 -4.46 2.17
N GLN A 156 -1.87 -3.35 2.79
CA GLN A 156 -1.67 -1.99 2.34
C GLN A 156 -0.88 -1.20 3.37
N GLU A 157 0.02 -0.36 2.88
CA GLU A 157 0.85 0.52 3.69
C GLU A 157 0.18 1.88 3.82
N PHE A 158 0.33 2.48 5.01
CA PHE A 158 -0.14 3.81 5.34
C PHE A 158 1.03 4.59 5.92
N PHE A 159 1.10 5.88 5.64
CA PHE A 159 1.92 6.80 6.39
C PHE A 159 1.08 7.47 7.47
N TRP A 160 1.69 7.73 8.61
CA TRP A 160 1.07 8.45 9.72
C TRP A 160 1.98 9.59 10.09
N GLU A 161 1.46 10.81 10.02
CA GLU A 161 2.09 12.04 10.49
C GLU A 161 1.33 12.57 11.69
N HIS A 162 2.04 12.91 12.75
CA HIS A 162 1.43 13.49 13.94
C HIS A 162 1.64 15.01 13.98
N GLU A 163 0.67 15.75 13.51
CA GLU A 163 0.72 17.20 13.38
C GLU A 163 0.43 17.91 14.72
N GLY A 164 1.34 17.75 15.72
CA GLY A 164 1.14 18.20 17.10
C GLY A 164 1.25 19.72 17.33
N ARG A 165 1.65 20.53 16.34
CA ARG A 165 1.95 21.96 16.50
C ARG A 165 1.23 22.87 15.50
N MET A 166 0.07 22.46 14.98
CA MET A 166 -0.69 23.19 13.96
C MET A 166 -1.12 24.61 14.36
N GLY A 167 -1.06 24.97 15.66
CA GLY A 167 -1.29 26.34 16.14
C GLY A 167 -0.14 27.33 15.88
N LYS A 168 1.00 26.88 15.33
CA LYS A 168 2.13 27.76 14.98
C LYS A 168 2.17 27.94 13.46
N GLU A 169 2.17 29.18 13.00
CA GLU A 169 2.08 29.54 11.58
C GLU A 169 3.18 28.88 10.73
N ASP A 170 4.45 29.01 11.12
CA ASP A 170 5.59 28.40 10.42
C ASP A 170 5.48 26.88 10.31
N TYR A 171 4.86 26.23 11.30
CA TYR A 171 4.67 24.77 11.32
C TYR A 171 3.53 24.35 10.41
N TYR A 172 2.42 25.10 10.46
CA TYR A 172 1.26 24.86 9.62
C TYR A 172 1.61 24.94 8.13
N GLU A 173 2.34 25.98 7.70
CA GLU A 173 2.75 26.13 6.30
C GLU A 173 3.60 24.95 5.82
N LYS A 174 4.54 24.48 6.65
CA LYS A 174 5.38 23.31 6.33
C LYS A 174 4.57 22.01 6.25
N ALA A 175 3.61 21.83 7.16
CA ALA A 175 2.73 20.67 7.18
C ALA A 175 1.86 20.63 5.93
N VAL A 176 1.22 21.76 5.56
CA VAL A 176 0.42 21.87 4.33
C VAL A 176 1.26 21.60 3.08
N HIS A 177 2.46 22.17 3.01
CA HIS A 177 3.37 21.95 1.87
C HIS A 177 3.76 20.47 1.76
N ARG A 178 4.05 19.80 2.89
CA ARG A 178 4.37 18.37 2.96
C ARG A 178 3.18 17.52 2.47
N ILE A 179 1.98 17.75 3.01
CA ILE A 179 0.77 17.04 2.61
C ILE A 179 0.53 17.20 1.10
N THR A 180 0.56 18.43 0.59
CA THR A 180 0.37 18.71 -0.84
C THR A 180 1.38 17.99 -1.73
N ALA A 181 2.64 17.92 -1.29
CA ALA A 181 3.67 17.19 -2.03
C ALA A 181 3.45 15.66 -1.99
N MET A 182 2.98 15.12 -0.87
CA MET A 182 2.64 13.70 -0.73
C MET A 182 1.40 13.33 -1.57
N GLU A 183 0.40 14.21 -1.67
CA GLU A 183 -0.78 14.02 -2.53
C GLU A 183 -0.40 13.88 -4.02
N LYS A 184 0.59 14.62 -4.50
CA LYS A 184 1.08 14.51 -5.89
C LYS A 184 1.64 13.14 -6.24
N ILE A 185 2.07 12.37 -5.24
CA ILE A 185 2.60 11.00 -5.41
C ILE A 185 1.62 9.93 -4.92
N GLY A 186 0.35 10.32 -4.67
CA GLY A 186 -0.73 9.38 -4.40
C GLY A 186 -0.98 9.07 -2.92
N TYR A 187 -0.42 9.84 -1.98
CA TYR A 187 -0.73 9.73 -0.55
C TYR A 187 -1.72 10.82 -0.15
N TYR A 188 -2.92 10.41 0.25
CA TYR A 188 -4.03 11.30 0.54
C TYR A 188 -4.44 11.19 2.00
N PRO A 189 -4.63 12.33 2.72
CA PRO A 189 -5.14 12.33 4.09
C PRO A 189 -6.46 11.56 4.23
N GLY A 190 -6.52 10.70 5.24
CA GLY A 190 -7.68 9.86 5.50
C GLY A 190 -7.83 8.63 4.59
N GLN A 191 -6.91 8.41 3.65
CA GLN A 191 -6.88 7.20 2.81
C GLN A 191 -5.64 6.35 3.10
N ASN A 192 -4.46 6.89 2.89
CA ASN A 192 -3.16 6.22 3.06
C ASN A 192 -2.08 7.14 3.64
N LEU A 193 -2.49 8.34 4.06
CA LEU A 193 -1.72 9.33 4.83
C LEU A 193 -2.52 9.73 6.07
#